data_867ec47ff949d04be55dd1198cbc6176
#
_entry.id   867ec47ff949d04be55dd1198cbc6176
#
_cell.length_a   1.000
_cell.length_b   1.000
_cell.length_c   1.000
_cell.angle_alpha   90.00
_cell.angle_beta   90.00
_cell.angle_gamma   90.00
#
_symmetry.space_group_name_H-M   'P 1'
#
loop_
_entity.id
_entity.type
_entity.pdbx_description
1 polymer ?
#
loop_
_entity_poly.entity_id
_entity_poly.type
_entity_poly.pdbx_seq_one_letter_code
_entity_poly.pdbx_strand_id
1 'polypeptide(L)'
;MTAENLEEQISLRRRMLNVRTIGSLMFGVLLLFFLSRFLLSPDFDWGEVARLIGQANPVFLVLAFGAYYATFPLRGYRWRYVLARSGMQVRFRDALEILYLSWFVNCLVPAKLGDLYRAYLLRGNYGASISRTVGTVFIERVADIIIIAALALTAGFWSFRGRSRADIDALFIVGFVVAIGFILMLVGLRLFGSRIGRWLPERIAVLWDRFHEGSTGALGTRSIPVILALTAGIWLLEGARLYFVIRALALPEVGLGISSSIFVALAAALLTAIPLTPAGFGFVEAGIIGVLFLYGVTQEPATAVALVDRGLTVVTVIIFGGILYAVSSKVRRAHGARPAASTG
;
A
#
# COMPACT_ATOMS: atom_id res chain seq x y z
N MET A 1 -20.91 8.50 -19.89
CA MET A 1 -20.34 9.24 -18.75
C MET A 1 -19.42 10.29 -19.36
N THR A 2 -19.80 11.57 -19.31
CA THR A 2 -19.03 12.65 -19.93
C THR A 2 -17.73 12.90 -19.16
N ALA A 3 -16.69 13.43 -19.81
CA ALA A 3 -15.40 13.76 -19.18
C ALA A 3 -15.58 14.72 -17.99
N GLU A 4 -16.57 15.62 -18.07
CA GLU A 4 -16.97 16.56 -17.04
C GLU A 4 -17.43 15.85 -15.75
N ASN A 5 -18.19 14.75 -15.87
CA ASN A 5 -18.59 13.91 -14.73
C ASN A 5 -17.40 13.18 -14.09
N LEU A 6 -16.35 12.89 -14.86
CA LEU A 6 -15.12 12.30 -14.32
C LEU A 6 -14.26 13.35 -13.59
N GLU A 7 -14.17 14.57 -14.12
CA GLU A 7 -13.46 15.69 -13.49
C GLU A 7 -14.14 16.12 -12.19
N GLU A 8 -15.46 16.17 -12.18
CA GLU A 8 -16.24 16.48 -10.99
C GLU A 8 -16.10 15.38 -9.91
N GLN A 9 -15.99 14.13 -10.34
CA GLN A 9 -15.73 13.00 -9.43
C GLN A 9 -14.27 12.94 -8.92
N ILE A 10 -13.29 13.54 -9.59
CA ILE A 10 -11.87 13.45 -9.25
C ILE A 10 -11.36 14.71 -8.55
N SER A 11 -12.16 15.78 -8.39
CA SER A 11 -11.73 16.96 -7.66
C SER A 11 -11.47 16.61 -6.18
N LEU A 12 -10.19 16.65 -5.75
CA LEU A 12 -9.76 16.31 -4.38
C LEU A 12 -10.52 17.14 -3.33
N ARG A 13 -10.79 18.42 -3.60
CA ARG A 13 -11.49 19.31 -2.67
C ARG A 13 -12.93 18.84 -2.38
N ARG A 14 -13.69 18.45 -3.41
CA ARG A 14 -15.06 17.92 -3.23
C ARG A 14 -15.06 16.54 -2.56
N ARG A 15 -14.03 15.71 -2.81
CA ARG A 15 -13.92 14.39 -2.21
C ARG A 15 -13.45 14.43 -0.77
N MET A 16 -12.55 15.32 -0.40
CA MET A 16 -12.15 15.52 1.00
C MET A 16 -13.31 15.99 1.87
N LEU A 17 -14.23 16.78 1.30
CA LEU A 17 -15.44 17.28 1.97
C LEU A 17 -16.68 16.41 1.71
N ASN A 18 -16.56 15.29 1.05
CA ASN A 18 -17.69 14.40 0.79
C ASN A 18 -18.06 13.65 2.08
N VAL A 19 -19.36 13.53 2.33
CA VAL A 19 -19.93 12.78 3.46
C VAL A 19 -19.32 11.37 3.59
N ARG A 20 -19.02 10.70 2.47
CA ARG A 20 -18.37 9.38 2.48
C ARG A 20 -16.92 9.43 2.99
N THR A 21 -16.15 10.44 2.64
CA THR A 21 -14.76 10.61 3.12
C THR A 21 -14.75 11.00 4.60
N ILE A 22 -15.62 11.93 4.99
CA ILE A 22 -15.81 12.29 6.39
C ILE A 22 -16.30 11.08 7.19
N GLY A 23 -17.27 10.33 6.66
CA GLY A 23 -17.78 9.10 7.29
C GLY A 23 -16.71 8.03 7.46
N SER A 24 -15.83 7.82 6.48
CA SER A 24 -14.72 6.85 6.59
C SER A 24 -13.60 7.32 7.53
N LEU A 25 -13.34 8.63 7.59
CA LEU A 25 -12.44 9.20 8.59
C LEU A 25 -13.02 9.06 10.00
N MET A 26 -14.29 9.41 10.17
CA MET A 26 -15.00 9.19 11.44
C MET A 26 -15.03 7.71 11.83
N PHE A 27 -15.29 6.82 10.87
CA PHE A 27 -15.22 5.38 11.12
C PHE A 27 -13.82 4.96 11.56
N GLY A 28 -12.76 5.46 10.91
CA GLY A 28 -11.36 5.21 11.33
C GLY A 28 -11.07 5.72 12.74
N VAL A 29 -11.52 6.93 13.07
CA VAL A 29 -11.38 7.50 14.42
C VAL A 29 -12.19 6.71 15.44
N LEU A 30 -13.44 6.35 15.14
CA LEU A 30 -14.26 5.51 16.01
C LEU A 30 -13.63 4.12 16.18
N LEU A 31 -13.10 3.53 15.12
CA LEU A 31 -12.40 2.26 15.19
C LEU A 31 -11.17 2.37 16.11
N LEU A 32 -10.36 3.41 15.97
CA LEU A 32 -9.24 3.69 16.87
C LEU A 32 -9.71 3.88 18.32
N PHE A 33 -10.78 4.61 18.52
CA PHE A 33 -11.36 4.80 19.85
C PHE A 33 -11.84 3.47 20.45
N PHE A 34 -12.60 2.67 19.70
CA PHE A 34 -13.04 1.35 20.16
C PHE A 34 -11.86 0.40 20.37
N LEU A 35 -10.89 0.39 19.46
CA LEU A 35 -9.67 -0.41 19.61
C LEU A 35 -8.87 0.04 20.86
N SER A 36 -8.76 1.33 21.11
CA SER A 36 -8.10 1.82 22.33
C SER A 36 -8.84 1.36 23.59
N ARG A 37 -10.18 1.41 23.60
CA ARG A 37 -10.99 0.96 24.75
C ARG A 37 -10.99 -0.55 24.94
N PHE A 38 -10.78 -1.32 23.85
CA PHE A 38 -10.83 -2.78 23.89
C PHE A 38 -9.43 -3.40 24.05
N LEU A 39 -8.42 -2.79 23.43
CA LEU A 39 -7.04 -3.31 23.46
C LEU A 39 -6.20 -2.71 24.59
N LEU A 40 -6.53 -1.48 25.07
CA LEU A 40 -5.78 -0.85 26.13
C LEU A 40 -6.38 -1.24 27.50
N SER A 41 -5.53 -1.62 28.42
CA SER A 41 -5.93 -1.89 29.82
C SER A 41 -6.40 -0.60 30.51
N PRO A 42 -7.16 -0.71 31.62
CA PRO A 42 -7.49 0.45 32.45
C PRO A 42 -6.24 1.19 32.96
N ASP A 43 -5.14 0.46 33.14
CA ASP A 43 -3.86 0.98 33.65
C ASP A 43 -2.91 1.45 32.55
N PHE A 44 -3.39 1.62 31.31
CA PHE A 44 -2.58 2.06 30.17
C PHE A 44 -1.99 3.46 30.38
N ASP A 45 -0.67 3.56 30.31
CA ASP A 45 0.07 4.79 30.58
C ASP A 45 0.54 5.49 29.30
N TRP A 46 -0.17 6.54 28.90
CA TRP A 46 0.25 7.42 27.80
C TRP A 46 1.57 8.16 28.07
N GLY A 47 1.91 8.40 29.35
CA GLY A 47 3.18 9.00 29.75
C GLY A 47 4.35 8.09 29.39
N GLU A 48 4.19 6.78 29.61
CA GLU A 48 5.18 5.78 29.22
C GLU A 48 5.38 5.73 27.68
N VAL A 49 4.30 5.77 26.91
CA VAL A 49 4.38 5.84 25.44
C VAL A 49 5.17 7.09 25.00
N ALA A 50 4.83 8.25 25.57
CA ALA A 50 5.52 9.51 25.25
C ALA A 50 7.00 9.47 25.67
N ARG A 51 7.31 8.86 26.81
CA ARG A 51 8.68 8.67 27.31
C ARG A 51 9.48 7.79 26.34
N LEU A 52 8.94 6.65 25.91
CA LEU A 52 9.58 5.74 24.98
C LEU A 52 9.88 6.44 23.63
N ILE A 53 8.90 7.19 23.10
CA ILE A 53 9.08 7.95 21.86
C ILE A 53 10.12 9.06 22.04
N GLY A 54 10.09 9.79 23.17
CA GLY A 54 11.04 10.87 23.46
C GLY A 54 12.48 10.40 23.66
N GLN A 55 12.67 9.15 24.07
CA GLN A 55 13.99 8.52 24.25
C GLN A 55 14.45 7.73 23.01
N ALA A 56 13.67 7.73 21.92
CA ALA A 56 14.00 6.98 20.73
C ALA A 56 15.35 7.41 20.13
N ASN A 57 16.18 6.41 19.77
CA ASN A 57 17.47 6.66 19.17
C ASN A 57 17.34 7.26 17.76
N PRO A 58 17.79 8.50 17.52
CA PRO A 58 17.60 9.20 16.26
C PRO A 58 18.31 8.53 15.07
N VAL A 59 19.42 7.81 15.30
CA VAL A 59 20.14 7.12 14.24
C VAL A 59 19.25 6.03 13.61
N PHE A 60 18.58 5.23 14.45
CA PHE A 60 17.68 4.21 13.94
C PHE A 60 16.42 4.81 13.32
N LEU A 61 15.93 5.96 13.78
CA LEU A 61 14.82 6.67 13.14
C LEU A 61 15.22 7.16 11.74
N VAL A 62 16.43 7.68 11.57
CA VAL A 62 16.96 8.07 10.25
C VAL A 62 17.13 6.86 9.34
N LEU A 63 17.60 5.72 9.86
CA LEU A 63 17.68 4.48 9.10
C LEU A 63 16.29 3.95 8.70
N ALA A 64 15.30 4.03 9.59
CA ALA A 64 13.91 3.67 9.31
C ALA A 64 13.32 4.57 8.20
N PHE A 65 13.55 5.88 8.30
CA PHE A 65 13.14 6.86 7.28
C PHE A 65 13.82 6.56 5.93
N GLY A 66 15.14 6.32 5.94
CA GLY A 66 15.89 5.97 4.75
C GLY A 66 15.39 4.68 4.08
N ALA A 67 15.15 3.63 4.87
CA ALA A 67 14.60 2.37 4.39
C ALA A 67 13.21 2.56 3.75
N TYR A 68 12.34 3.34 4.38
CA TYR A 68 11.02 3.65 3.84
C TYR A 68 11.10 4.40 2.52
N TYR A 69 11.85 5.49 2.48
CA TYR A 69 11.96 6.32 1.28
C TYR A 69 12.73 5.64 0.14
N ALA A 70 13.62 4.69 0.43
CA ALA A 70 14.25 3.83 -0.57
C ALA A 70 13.25 2.92 -1.30
N THR A 71 12.07 2.65 -0.73
CA THR A 71 11.01 1.89 -1.41
C THR A 71 10.44 2.64 -2.61
N PHE A 72 10.37 3.98 -2.58
CA PHE A 72 9.74 4.76 -3.64
C PHE A 72 10.47 4.68 -4.99
N PRO A 73 11.81 4.83 -5.07
CA PRO A 73 12.55 4.58 -6.31
C PRO A 73 12.33 3.16 -6.86
N LEU A 74 12.31 2.14 -6.00
CA LEU A 74 12.04 0.76 -6.42
C LEU A 74 10.60 0.59 -6.95
N ARG A 75 9.61 1.16 -6.25
CA ARG A 75 8.20 1.17 -6.69
C ARG A 75 8.05 1.93 -8.01
N GLY A 76 8.69 3.08 -8.16
CA GLY A 76 8.69 3.89 -9.37
C GLY A 76 9.31 3.16 -10.55
N TYR A 77 10.45 2.48 -10.34
CA TYR A 77 11.11 1.67 -11.36
C TYR A 77 10.27 0.46 -11.75
N ARG A 78 9.69 -0.27 -10.77
CA ARG A 78 8.79 -1.39 -11.00
C ARG A 78 7.60 -0.96 -11.85
N TRP A 79 6.92 0.13 -11.47
CA TRP A 79 5.76 0.62 -12.21
C TRP A 79 6.12 1.07 -13.62
N ARG A 80 7.19 1.82 -13.80
CA ARG A 80 7.71 2.17 -15.13
C ARG A 80 7.98 0.93 -15.97
N TYR A 81 8.57 -0.11 -15.38
CA TYR A 81 8.85 -1.37 -16.07
C TYR A 81 7.56 -2.06 -16.53
N VAL A 82 6.55 -2.14 -15.65
CA VAL A 82 5.23 -2.70 -15.98
C VAL A 82 4.52 -1.87 -17.07
N LEU A 83 4.57 -0.54 -17.00
CA LEU A 83 4.03 0.36 -18.01
C LEU A 83 4.70 0.11 -19.38
N ALA A 84 6.02 0.03 -19.41
CA ALA A 84 6.77 -0.21 -20.65
C ALA A 84 6.38 -1.56 -21.30
N ARG A 85 6.19 -2.61 -20.49
CA ARG A 85 5.72 -3.93 -20.99
C ARG A 85 4.28 -3.91 -21.47
N SER A 86 3.48 -2.97 -21.00
CA SER A 86 2.10 -2.75 -21.45
C SER A 86 2.01 -1.70 -22.58
N GLY A 87 3.13 -1.39 -23.26
CA GLY A 87 3.18 -0.47 -24.40
C GLY A 87 3.15 1.03 -24.05
N MET A 88 3.34 1.39 -22.77
CA MET A 88 3.31 2.78 -22.32
C MET A 88 4.72 3.23 -21.88
N GLN A 89 5.36 4.11 -22.65
CA GLN A 89 6.68 4.63 -22.35
C GLN A 89 6.58 5.88 -21.48
N VAL A 90 7.12 5.82 -20.27
CA VAL A 90 7.09 6.91 -19.28
C VAL A 90 8.50 7.16 -18.75
N ARG A 91 8.88 8.42 -18.55
CA ARG A 91 10.17 8.75 -17.93
C ARG A 91 10.16 8.32 -16.46
N PHE A 92 11.29 7.84 -15.96
CA PHE A 92 11.39 7.37 -14.57
C PHE A 92 10.98 8.42 -13.54
N ARG A 93 11.47 9.66 -13.71
CA ARG A 93 11.13 10.78 -12.80
C ARG A 93 9.62 11.06 -12.78
N ASP A 94 8.97 10.95 -13.93
CA ASP A 94 7.53 11.19 -14.04
C ASP A 94 6.72 10.05 -13.41
N ALA A 95 7.16 8.81 -13.62
CA ALA A 95 6.55 7.65 -12.97
C ALA A 95 6.69 7.74 -11.44
N LEU A 96 7.86 8.13 -10.94
CA LEU A 96 8.13 8.29 -9.51
C LEU A 96 7.27 9.40 -8.91
N GLU A 97 7.20 10.56 -9.55
CA GLU A 97 6.39 11.71 -9.10
C GLU A 97 4.90 11.36 -9.06
N ILE A 98 4.36 10.79 -10.14
CA ILE A 98 2.96 10.36 -10.23
C ILE A 98 2.65 9.30 -9.16
N LEU A 99 3.55 8.35 -8.96
CA LEU A 99 3.40 7.31 -7.94
C LEU A 99 3.37 7.93 -6.53
N TYR A 100 4.28 8.83 -6.22
CA TYR A 100 4.33 9.48 -4.90
C TYR A 100 3.07 10.31 -4.63
N LEU A 101 2.57 11.06 -5.63
CA LEU A 101 1.30 11.77 -5.55
C LEU A 101 0.11 10.82 -5.33
N SER A 102 0.15 9.63 -5.93
CA SER A 102 -0.85 8.59 -5.68
C SER A 102 -0.83 8.11 -4.22
N TRP A 103 0.35 7.95 -3.62
CA TRP A 103 0.50 7.59 -2.22
C TRP A 103 -0.04 8.68 -1.28
N PHE A 104 0.28 9.95 -1.58
CA PHE A 104 -0.28 11.10 -0.87
C PHE A 104 -1.82 11.07 -0.88
N VAL A 105 -2.43 10.85 -2.04
CA VAL A 105 -3.89 10.76 -2.15
C VAL A 105 -4.45 9.55 -1.38
N ASN A 106 -3.75 8.40 -1.38
CA ASN A 106 -4.16 7.24 -0.59
C ASN A 106 -4.10 7.49 0.93
N CYS A 107 -3.26 8.43 1.39
CA CYS A 107 -3.25 8.83 2.80
C CYS A 107 -4.45 9.73 3.16
N LEU A 108 -5.01 10.46 2.20
CA LEU A 108 -6.09 11.41 2.45
C LEU A 108 -7.49 10.83 2.18
N VAL A 109 -7.59 9.89 1.23
CA VAL A 109 -8.87 9.42 0.72
C VAL A 109 -8.97 7.89 0.87
N PRO A 110 -10.13 7.36 1.34
CA PRO A 110 -10.33 5.92 1.48
C PRO A 110 -10.42 5.21 0.13
N ALA A 111 -10.58 3.88 0.17
CA ALA A 111 -10.79 3.02 -0.99
C ALA A 111 -9.64 3.02 -2.01
N LYS A 112 -8.40 3.36 -1.58
CA LYS A 112 -7.20 3.40 -2.46
C LYS A 112 -7.41 4.20 -3.75
N LEU A 113 -8.16 5.31 -3.66
CA LEU A 113 -8.45 6.17 -4.80
C LEU A 113 -7.21 6.85 -5.39
N GLY A 114 -6.10 6.89 -4.66
CA GLY A 114 -4.82 7.30 -5.21
C GLY A 114 -4.36 6.42 -6.38
N ASP A 115 -4.69 5.14 -6.40
CA ASP A 115 -4.36 4.27 -7.54
C ASP A 115 -5.14 4.67 -8.80
N LEU A 116 -6.38 5.14 -8.69
CA LEU A 116 -7.14 5.74 -9.79
C LEU A 116 -6.60 7.14 -10.14
N TYR A 117 -6.20 7.92 -9.14
CA TYR A 117 -5.56 9.23 -9.36
C TYR A 117 -4.25 9.09 -10.14
N ARG A 118 -3.47 8.03 -9.90
CA ARG A 118 -2.28 7.69 -10.69
C ARG A 118 -2.63 7.48 -12.18
N ALA A 119 -3.71 6.78 -12.47
CA ALA A 119 -4.17 6.56 -13.83
C ALA A 119 -4.67 7.88 -14.48
N TYR A 120 -5.36 8.72 -13.72
CA TYR A 120 -5.77 10.05 -14.16
C TYR A 120 -4.59 10.95 -14.51
N LEU A 121 -3.59 11.06 -13.63
CA LEU A 121 -2.37 11.83 -13.90
C LEU A 121 -1.62 11.33 -15.13
N LEU A 122 -1.53 9.99 -15.30
CA LEU A 122 -0.87 9.42 -16.47
C LEU A 122 -1.63 9.74 -17.76
N ARG A 123 -2.97 9.71 -17.74
CA ARG A 123 -3.80 10.12 -18.87
C ARG A 123 -3.56 11.60 -19.23
N GLY A 124 -3.61 12.50 -18.26
CA GLY A 124 -3.46 13.93 -18.51
C GLY A 124 -2.08 14.35 -19.01
N ASN A 125 -1.02 13.56 -18.66
CA ASN A 125 0.35 13.89 -19.05
C ASN A 125 0.87 13.11 -20.25
N TYR A 126 0.34 11.90 -20.51
CA TYR A 126 0.84 10.98 -21.53
C TYR A 126 -0.24 10.46 -22.47
N GLY A 127 -1.49 10.89 -22.36
CA GLY A 127 -2.61 10.39 -23.16
C GLY A 127 -2.95 8.91 -22.93
N ALA A 128 -2.44 8.30 -21.82
CA ALA A 128 -2.60 6.87 -21.57
C ALA A 128 -4.05 6.49 -21.24
N SER A 129 -4.46 5.30 -21.60
CA SER A 129 -5.76 4.76 -21.20
C SER A 129 -5.84 4.53 -19.69
N ILE A 130 -6.87 5.07 -19.04
CA ILE A 130 -7.12 4.85 -17.60
C ILE A 130 -7.25 3.36 -17.31
N SER A 131 -8.08 2.64 -18.08
CA SER A 131 -8.32 1.21 -17.88
C SER A 131 -7.05 0.38 -18.00
N ARG A 132 -6.21 0.65 -19.03
CA ARG A 132 -4.90 -0.01 -19.19
C ARG A 132 -3.98 0.29 -18.01
N THR A 133 -3.93 1.54 -17.54
CA THR A 133 -3.13 1.93 -16.39
C THR A 133 -3.59 1.23 -15.11
N VAL A 134 -4.91 1.14 -14.88
CA VAL A 134 -5.48 0.39 -13.75
C VAL A 134 -5.08 -1.09 -13.82
N GLY A 135 -5.06 -1.70 -15.02
CA GLY A 135 -4.54 -3.06 -15.21
C GLY A 135 -3.08 -3.22 -14.77
N THR A 136 -2.20 -2.22 -15.04
CA THR A 136 -0.80 -2.26 -14.55
C THR A 136 -0.72 -2.18 -13.03
N VAL A 137 -1.55 -1.32 -12.42
CA VAL A 137 -1.62 -1.20 -10.95
C VAL A 137 -2.11 -2.49 -10.31
N PHE A 138 -3.12 -3.13 -10.92
CA PHE A 138 -3.64 -4.40 -10.45
C PHE A 138 -2.56 -5.48 -10.37
N ILE A 139 -1.71 -5.63 -11.40
CA ILE A 139 -0.58 -6.58 -11.39
C ILE A 139 0.42 -6.27 -10.28
N GLU A 140 0.72 -4.99 -10.02
CA GLU A 140 1.56 -4.61 -8.90
C GLU A 140 0.95 -5.08 -7.57
N ARG A 141 -0.36 -4.86 -7.37
CA ARG A 141 -1.07 -5.29 -6.14
C ARG A 141 -1.06 -6.80 -5.95
N VAL A 142 -1.26 -7.55 -7.03
CA VAL A 142 -1.21 -9.01 -6.95
C VAL A 142 0.22 -9.49 -6.62
N ALA A 143 1.24 -8.93 -7.26
CA ALA A 143 2.63 -9.23 -6.94
C ALA A 143 2.96 -8.88 -5.48
N ASP A 144 2.46 -7.73 -4.99
CA ASP A 144 2.62 -7.33 -3.58
C ASP A 144 2.05 -8.40 -2.65
N ILE A 145 0.79 -8.84 -2.85
CA ILE A 145 0.13 -9.83 -1.99
C ILE A 145 0.88 -11.17 -2.00
N ILE A 146 1.29 -11.65 -3.17
CA ILE A 146 2.03 -12.92 -3.29
C ILE A 146 3.36 -12.84 -2.53
N ILE A 147 4.12 -11.76 -2.70
CA ILE A 147 5.42 -11.60 -2.04
C ILE A 147 5.26 -11.33 -0.54
N ILE A 148 4.28 -10.52 -0.13
CA ILE A 148 3.97 -10.32 1.29
C ILE A 148 3.67 -11.66 1.96
N ALA A 149 2.78 -12.47 1.36
CA ALA A 149 2.43 -13.77 1.90
C ALA A 149 3.66 -14.70 1.98
N ALA A 150 4.46 -14.79 0.90
CA ALA A 150 5.65 -15.63 0.87
C ALA A 150 6.70 -15.20 1.93
N LEU A 151 6.99 -13.90 2.03
CA LEU A 151 7.93 -13.38 3.01
C LEU A 151 7.40 -13.48 4.44
N ALA A 152 6.10 -13.21 4.66
CA ALA A 152 5.48 -13.34 5.99
C ALA A 152 5.49 -14.80 6.46
N LEU A 153 5.14 -15.75 5.59
CA LEU A 153 5.22 -17.18 5.90
C LEU A 153 6.64 -17.60 6.24
N THR A 154 7.62 -17.18 5.44
CA THR A 154 9.04 -17.51 5.65
C THR A 154 9.56 -16.89 6.95
N ALA A 155 9.31 -15.59 7.16
CA ALA A 155 9.75 -14.87 8.35
C ALA A 155 9.05 -15.39 9.62
N GLY A 156 7.77 -15.70 9.53
CA GLY A 156 6.98 -16.28 10.61
C GLY A 156 7.47 -17.68 10.97
N PHE A 157 7.67 -18.55 9.97
CA PHE A 157 8.21 -19.89 10.21
C PHE A 157 9.56 -19.83 10.96
N TRP A 158 10.45 -18.94 10.53
CA TRP A 158 11.74 -18.75 11.18
C TRP A 158 11.61 -18.20 12.60
N SER A 159 10.72 -17.24 12.80
CA SER A 159 10.51 -16.55 14.07
C SER A 159 9.84 -17.41 15.13
N PHE A 160 8.92 -18.29 14.73
CA PHE A 160 8.16 -19.17 15.63
C PHE A 160 8.68 -20.61 15.63
N ARG A 161 9.85 -20.85 15.06
CA ARG A 161 10.46 -22.19 14.99
C ARG A 161 10.56 -22.81 16.37
N GLY A 162 9.96 -24.01 16.52
CA GLY A 162 9.91 -24.73 17.80
C GLY A 162 8.80 -24.28 18.76
N ARG A 163 7.91 -23.36 18.35
CA ARG A 163 6.72 -22.96 19.10
C ARG A 163 5.48 -23.38 18.31
N SER A 164 4.84 -24.47 18.70
CA SER A 164 3.53 -24.85 18.13
C SER A 164 2.44 -24.11 18.89
N ARG A 165 1.68 -23.26 18.19
CA ARG A 165 0.48 -22.58 18.71
C ARG A 165 -0.56 -22.58 17.60
N ALA A 166 -1.77 -23.01 17.90
CA ALA A 166 -2.88 -23.13 16.94
C ALA A 166 -3.17 -21.82 16.19
N ASP A 167 -3.01 -20.66 16.86
CA ASP A 167 -3.22 -19.34 16.28
C ASP A 167 -2.22 -19.03 15.16
N ILE A 168 -0.96 -19.48 15.32
CA ILE A 168 0.11 -19.28 14.35
C ILE A 168 -0.11 -20.19 13.14
N ASP A 169 -0.51 -21.42 13.36
CA ASP A 169 -0.79 -22.39 12.29
C ASP A 169 -1.98 -21.92 11.44
N ALA A 170 -3.02 -21.38 12.07
CA ALA A 170 -4.16 -20.77 11.38
C ALA A 170 -3.73 -19.58 10.50
N LEU A 171 -2.85 -18.70 11.01
CA LEU A 171 -2.33 -17.55 10.25
C LEU A 171 -1.52 -18.00 9.02
N PHE A 172 -0.73 -19.07 9.16
CA PHE A 172 0.01 -19.66 8.03
C PHE A 172 -0.92 -20.26 6.98
N ILE A 173 -1.95 -21.00 7.39
CA ILE A 173 -2.93 -21.57 6.47
C ILE A 173 -3.63 -20.46 5.70
N VAL A 174 -4.11 -19.40 6.38
CA VAL A 174 -4.76 -18.26 5.74
C VAL A 174 -3.81 -17.57 4.75
N GLY A 175 -2.58 -17.28 5.14
CA GLY A 175 -1.57 -16.68 4.26
C GLY A 175 -1.29 -17.50 3.02
N PHE A 176 -1.19 -18.83 3.18
CA PHE A 176 -0.96 -19.77 2.08
C PHE A 176 -2.17 -19.83 1.11
N VAL A 177 -3.39 -19.94 1.66
CA VAL A 177 -4.63 -19.96 0.86
C VAL A 177 -4.79 -18.67 0.07
N VAL A 178 -4.53 -17.51 0.70
CA VAL A 178 -4.58 -16.21 0.03
C VAL A 178 -3.56 -16.14 -1.11
N ALA A 179 -2.30 -16.55 -0.87
CA ALA A 179 -1.26 -16.53 -1.90
C ALA A 179 -1.63 -17.41 -3.09
N ILE A 180 -2.07 -18.65 -2.84
CA ILE A 180 -2.53 -19.56 -3.91
C ILE A 180 -3.74 -18.97 -4.65
N GLY A 181 -4.73 -18.43 -3.94
CA GLY A 181 -5.90 -17.81 -4.54
C GLY A 181 -5.52 -16.70 -5.53
N PHE A 182 -4.58 -15.83 -5.18
CA PHE A 182 -4.09 -14.78 -6.07
C PHE A 182 -3.28 -15.33 -7.27
N ILE A 183 -2.48 -16.38 -7.06
CA ILE A 183 -1.77 -17.04 -8.17
C ILE A 183 -2.78 -17.65 -9.15
N LEU A 184 -3.78 -18.37 -8.66
CA LEU A 184 -4.84 -18.97 -9.49
C LEU A 184 -5.65 -17.88 -10.20
N MET A 185 -5.94 -16.77 -9.55
CA MET A 185 -6.61 -15.63 -10.17
C MET A 185 -5.77 -15.05 -11.33
N LEU A 186 -4.44 -14.89 -11.18
CA LEU A 186 -3.57 -14.44 -12.26
C LEU A 186 -3.54 -15.42 -13.42
N VAL A 187 -3.41 -16.71 -13.12
CA VAL A 187 -3.44 -17.77 -14.15
C VAL A 187 -4.79 -17.74 -14.87
N GLY A 188 -5.89 -17.65 -14.14
CA GLY A 188 -7.23 -17.53 -14.69
C GLY A 188 -7.41 -16.29 -15.58
N LEU A 189 -6.93 -15.14 -15.13
CA LEU A 189 -6.95 -13.90 -15.92
C LEU A 189 -6.15 -14.03 -17.21
N ARG A 190 -4.99 -14.67 -17.15
CA ARG A 190 -4.15 -14.90 -18.33
C ARG A 190 -4.77 -15.89 -19.33
N LEU A 191 -5.39 -16.97 -18.84
CA LEU A 191 -5.95 -18.03 -19.69
C LEU A 191 -7.34 -17.70 -20.24
N PHE A 192 -8.17 -17.05 -19.42
CA PHE A 192 -9.58 -16.83 -19.71
C PHE A 192 -9.96 -15.36 -19.91
N GLY A 193 -9.08 -14.42 -19.58
CA GLY A 193 -9.39 -12.99 -19.58
C GLY A 193 -9.90 -12.47 -20.93
N SER A 194 -9.33 -12.94 -22.06
CA SER A 194 -9.83 -12.59 -23.39
C SER A 194 -11.21 -13.18 -23.71
N ARG A 195 -11.57 -14.32 -23.08
CA ARG A 195 -12.90 -14.92 -23.26
C ARG A 195 -13.96 -14.14 -22.47
N ILE A 196 -13.62 -13.63 -21.31
CA ILE A 196 -14.52 -12.82 -20.46
C ILE A 196 -14.99 -11.58 -21.23
N GLY A 197 -14.10 -10.91 -21.97
CA GLY A 197 -14.45 -9.75 -22.80
C GLY A 197 -15.61 -10.01 -23.77
N ARG A 198 -15.69 -11.22 -24.32
CA ARG A 198 -16.74 -11.60 -25.27
C ARG A 198 -18.15 -11.77 -24.68
N TRP A 199 -18.22 -11.90 -23.35
CA TRP A 199 -19.50 -12.05 -22.61
C TRP A 199 -20.00 -10.71 -22.07
N LEU A 200 -19.20 -9.66 -22.18
CA LEU A 200 -19.54 -8.35 -21.66
C LEU A 200 -20.24 -7.49 -22.74
N PRO A 201 -21.15 -6.59 -22.36
CA PRO A 201 -21.69 -5.58 -23.25
C PRO A 201 -20.54 -4.76 -23.89
N GLU A 202 -20.70 -4.38 -25.16
CA GLU A 202 -19.65 -3.76 -25.98
C GLU A 202 -18.88 -2.63 -25.29
N ARG A 203 -19.61 -1.73 -24.60
CA ARG A 203 -19.01 -0.61 -23.85
C ARG A 203 -18.09 -1.07 -22.72
N ILE A 204 -18.42 -2.16 -22.05
CA ILE A 204 -17.64 -2.75 -20.96
C ILE A 204 -16.51 -3.61 -21.53
N ALA A 205 -16.74 -4.30 -22.61
CA ALA A 205 -15.74 -5.13 -23.28
C ALA A 205 -14.50 -4.31 -23.67
N VAL A 206 -14.67 -3.13 -24.27
CA VAL A 206 -13.55 -2.23 -24.62
C VAL A 206 -12.73 -1.81 -23.38
N LEU A 207 -13.38 -1.54 -22.25
CA LEU A 207 -12.68 -1.21 -20.99
C LEU A 207 -11.96 -2.43 -20.42
N TRP A 208 -12.59 -3.60 -20.51
CA TRP A 208 -12.03 -4.87 -20.07
C TRP A 208 -10.79 -5.25 -20.89
N ASP A 209 -10.85 -5.15 -22.21
CA ASP A 209 -9.73 -5.49 -23.09
C ASP A 209 -8.51 -4.61 -22.79
N ARG A 210 -8.72 -3.31 -22.62
CA ARG A 210 -7.64 -2.39 -22.20
C ARG A 210 -7.09 -2.72 -20.81
N PHE A 211 -7.94 -3.08 -19.86
CA PHE A 211 -7.53 -3.54 -18.54
C PHE A 211 -6.73 -4.85 -18.63
N HIS A 212 -7.23 -5.80 -19.41
CA HIS A 212 -6.58 -7.09 -19.64
C HIS A 212 -5.20 -6.93 -20.31
N GLU A 213 -5.09 -6.07 -21.33
CA GLU A 213 -3.80 -5.72 -21.93
C GLU A 213 -2.83 -5.11 -20.91
N GLY A 214 -3.29 -4.18 -20.07
CA GLY A 214 -2.50 -3.58 -19.00
C GLY A 214 -2.02 -4.60 -17.99
N SER A 215 -2.88 -5.52 -17.60
CA SER A 215 -2.57 -6.53 -16.59
C SER A 215 -1.74 -7.68 -17.12
N THR A 216 -1.96 -8.14 -18.36
CA THR A 216 -1.24 -9.30 -18.91
C THR A 216 0.03 -8.95 -19.68
N GLY A 217 0.16 -7.70 -20.15
CA GLY A 217 1.32 -7.25 -20.93
C GLY A 217 2.66 -7.43 -20.19
N ALA A 218 2.64 -7.33 -18.86
CA ALA A 218 3.82 -7.54 -18.03
C ALA A 218 4.02 -9.00 -17.56
N LEU A 219 3.09 -9.93 -17.86
CA LEU A 219 3.15 -11.34 -17.42
C LEU A 219 3.99 -12.23 -18.33
N GLY A 220 5.03 -11.69 -18.96
CA GLY A 220 6.00 -12.47 -19.72
C GLY A 220 7.00 -13.22 -18.83
N THR A 221 7.52 -14.36 -19.30
CA THR A 221 8.47 -15.20 -18.56
C THR A 221 9.72 -14.45 -18.10
N ARG A 222 10.19 -13.45 -18.85
CA ARG A 222 11.33 -12.59 -18.48
C ARG A 222 10.95 -11.44 -17.54
N SER A 223 9.68 -11.06 -17.50
CA SER A 223 9.22 -9.91 -16.72
C SER A 223 8.83 -10.30 -15.29
N ILE A 224 8.24 -11.48 -15.11
CA ILE A 224 7.80 -11.98 -13.80
C ILE A 224 8.95 -11.99 -12.77
N PRO A 225 10.13 -12.58 -13.04
CA PRO A 225 11.22 -12.58 -12.06
C PRO A 225 11.67 -11.17 -11.66
N VAL A 226 11.72 -10.23 -12.61
CA VAL A 226 12.09 -8.84 -12.34
C VAL A 226 11.06 -8.15 -11.44
N ILE A 227 9.77 -8.32 -11.74
CA ILE A 227 8.69 -7.75 -10.92
C ILE A 227 8.72 -8.34 -9.52
N LEU A 228 8.87 -9.66 -9.39
CA LEU A 228 8.93 -10.32 -8.09
C LEU A 228 10.17 -9.91 -7.28
N ALA A 229 11.34 -9.82 -7.92
CA ALA A 229 12.57 -9.38 -7.25
C ALA A 229 12.47 -7.93 -6.73
N LEU A 230 11.95 -7.02 -7.56
CA LEU A 230 11.70 -5.63 -7.14
C LEU A 230 10.67 -5.57 -6.01
N THR A 231 9.61 -6.38 -6.10
CA THR A 231 8.58 -6.47 -5.06
C THR A 231 9.16 -7.00 -3.75
N ALA A 232 9.98 -8.05 -3.81
CA ALA A 232 10.67 -8.58 -2.64
C ALA A 232 11.59 -7.53 -1.99
N GLY A 233 12.38 -6.81 -2.80
CA GLY A 233 13.23 -5.71 -2.31
C GLY A 233 12.42 -4.62 -1.61
N ILE A 234 11.27 -4.22 -2.16
CA ILE A 234 10.36 -3.25 -1.56
C ILE A 234 9.90 -3.74 -0.18
N TRP A 235 9.40 -4.96 -0.07
CA TRP A 235 8.82 -5.49 1.16
C TRP A 235 9.88 -5.85 2.21
N LEU A 236 11.09 -6.21 1.80
CA LEU A 236 12.24 -6.35 2.71
C LEU A 236 12.64 -5.00 3.31
N LEU A 237 12.64 -3.91 2.53
CA LEU A 237 12.87 -2.56 3.04
C LEU A 237 11.76 -2.11 3.98
N GLU A 238 10.49 -2.46 3.72
CA GLU A 238 9.38 -2.21 4.65
C GLU A 238 9.58 -2.96 5.98
N GLY A 239 10.03 -4.20 5.93
CA GLY A 239 10.42 -4.97 7.12
C GLY A 239 11.61 -4.37 7.86
N ALA A 240 12.65 -3.95 7.12
CA ALA A 240 13.82 -3.28 7.68
C ALA A 240 13.45 -1.95 8.35
N ARG A 241 12.53 -1.18 7.76
CA ARG A 241 11.98 0.03 8.37
C ARG A 241 11.41 -0.27 9.77
N LEU A 242 10.53 -1.25 9.88
CA LEU A 242 9.93 -1.59 11.17
C LEU A 242 10.98 -2.14 12.16
N TYR A 243 11.94 -2.91 11.69
CA TYR A 243 13.09 -3.34 12.49
C TYR A 243 13.82 -2.14 13.08
N PHE A 244 14.12 -1.13 12.29
CA PHE A 244 14.79 0.08 12.77
C PHE A 244 13.91 0.89 13.72
N VAL A 245 12.59 0.96 13.54
CA VAL A 245 11.66 1.58 14.50
C VAL A 245 11.72 0.86 15.85
N ILE A 246 11.66 -0.46 15.86
CA ILE A 246 11.75 -1.27 17.09
C ILE A 246 13.11 -1.04 17.77
N ARG A 247 14.20 -1.00 17.00
CA ARG A 247 15.55 -0.72 17.53
C ARG A 247 15.69 0.71 18.05
N ALA A 248 15.00 1.67 17.44
CA ALA A 248 14.99 3.06 17.90
C ALA A 248 14.37 3.22 19.29
N LEU A 249 13.31 2.48 19.57
CA LEU A 249 12.60 2.51 20.85
C LEU A 249 13.30 1.68 21.95
N ALA A 250 14.40 1.00 21.63
CA ALA A 250 15.25 0.25 22.56
C ALA A 250 14.45 -0.65 23.52
N LEU A 251 13.48 -1.41 22.98
CA LEU A 251 12.61 -2.28 23.77
C LEU A 251 13.42 -3.42 24.41
N PRO A 252 13.70 -3.37 25.73
CA PRO A 252 14.69 -4.24 26.36
C PRO A 252 14.22 -5.68 26.55
N GLU A 253 12.91 -5.90 26.55
CA GLU A 253 12.32 -7.17 26.99
C GLU A 253 12.05 -8.14 25.85
N VAL A 254 12.20 -7.72 24.60
CA VAL A 254 11.79 -8.55 23.46
C VAL A 254 12.94 -8.66 22.46
N GLY A 255 13.54 -9.82 22.38
CA GLY A 255 14.56 -10.17 21.39
C GLY A 255 13.99 -10.20 19.96
N LEU A 256 13.28 -9.14 19.54
CA LEU A 256 12.74 -8.98 18.20
C LEU A 256 13.88 -8.78 17.20
N GLY A 257 14.22 -9.87 16.53
CA GLY A 257 15.18 -9.87 15.43
C GLY A 257 14.58 -9.34 14.14
N ILE A 258 15.36 -9.33 13.09
CA ILE A 258 14.93 -8.88 11.76
C ILE A 258 13.76 -9.70 11.21
N SER A 259 13.77 -11.02 11.45
CA SER A 259 12.70 -11.94 11.01
C SER A 259 11.34 -11.59 11.65
N SER A 260 11.33 -11.41 12.99
CA SER A 260 10.12 -11.01 13.71
C SER A 260 9.59 -9.67 13.23
N SER A 261 10.47 -8.69 13.03
CA SER A 261 10.10 -7.35 12.54
C SER A 261 9.52 -7.41 11.12
N ILE A 262 10.12 -8.22 10.23
CA ILE A 262 9.58 -8.46 8.88
C ILE A 262 8.18 -9.08 9.00
N PHE A 263 8.01 -10.10 9.84
CA PHE A 263 6.71 -10.74 10.03
C PHE A 263 5.64 -9.75 10.52
N VAL A 264 5.94 -8.94 11.54
CA VAL A 264 5.03 -7.91 12.07
C VAL A 264 4.64 -6.91 10.97
N ALA A 265 5.63 -6.37 10.23
CA ALA A 265 5.39 -5.40 9.18
C ALA A 265 4.48 -5.96 8.06
N LEU A 266 4.75 -7.20 7.64
CA LEU A 266 4.04 -7.83 6.53
C LEU A 266 2.64 -8.31 6.94
N ALA A 267 2.48 -8.83 8.16
CA ALA A 267 1.17 -9.19 8.70
C ALA A 267 0.27 -7.94 8.82
N ALA A 268 0.80 -6.82 9.34
CA ALA A 268 0.07 -5.56 9.36
C ALA A 268 -0.24 -5.03 7.95
N ALA A 269 0.69 -5.18 6.99
CA ALA A 269 0.49 -4.76 5.61
C ALA A 269 -0.63 -5.51 4.91
N LEU A 270 -0.86 -6.79 5.21
CA LEU A 270 -2.00 -7.56 4.69
C LEU A 270 -3.35 -6.93 5.08
N LEU A 271 -3.45 -6.35 6.27
CA LEU A 271 -4.66 -5.65 6.71
C LEU A 271 -4.93 -4.39 5.88
N THR A 272 -3.90 -3.77 5.30
CA THR A 272 -4.09 -2.65 4.37
C THR A 272 -4.69 -3.08 3.03
N ALA A 273 -4.74 -4.38 2.72
CA ALA A 273 -5.40 -4.86 1.52
C ALA A 273 -6.90 -4.53 1.52
N ILE A 274 -7.50 -4.43 2.71
CA ILE A 274 -8.90 -4.02 2.89
C ILE A 274 -8.96 -2.49 2.91
N PRO A 275 -9.49 -1.82 1.86
CA PRO A 275 -9.39 -0.37 1.70
C PRO A 275 -10.53 0.39 2.41
N LEU A 276 -10.79 0.08 3.69
CA LEU A 276 -11.92 0.65 4.44
C LEU A 276 -11.63 2.08 4.93
N THR A 277 -10.40 2.35 5.35
CA THR A 277 -10.01 3.64 5.92
C THR A 277 -8.87 4.29 5.12
N PRO A 278 -8.74 5.65 5.16
CA PRO A 278 -7.59 6.33 4.59
C PRO A 278 -6.30 5.82 5.22
N ALA A 279 -5.28 5.54 4.41
CA ALA A 279 -4.00 4.99 4.84
C ALA A 279 -4.08 3.72 5.73
N GLY A 280 -5.24 3.06 5.83
CA GLY A 280 -5.46 1.91 6.72
C GLY A 280 -5.52 2.29 8.21
N PHE A 281 -5.90 3.54 8.53
CA PHE A 281 -6.02 4.02 9.91
C PHE A 281 -6.88 3.07 10.76
N GLY A 282 -6.42 2.72 11.94
CA GLY A 282 -7.01 1.78 12.87
C GLY A 282 -6.60 0.33 12.61
N PHE A 283 -6.67 -0.13 11.37
CA PHE A 283 -6.36 -1.52 11.03
C PHE A 283 -4.85 -1.84 11.09
N VAL A 284 -4.02 -0.93 10.60
CA VAL A 284 -2.56 -1.14 10.57
C VAL A 284 -1.99 -1.08 11.98
N GLU A 285 -2.42 -0.08 12.75
CA GLU A 285 -2.01 0.09 14.15
C GLU A 285 -2.42 -1.15 14.98
N ALA A 286 -3.68 -1.58 14.86
CA ALA A 286 -4.16 -2.79 15.52
C ALA A 286 -3.39 -4.05 15.06
N GLY A 287 -3.04 -4.11 13.78
CA GLY A 287 -2.24 -5.20 13.25
C GLY A 287 -0.82 -5.23 13.82
N ILE A 288 -0.14 -4.09 13.88
CA ILE A 288 1.19 -3.98 14.49
C ILE A 288 1.12 -4.38 15.97
N ILE A 289 0.21 -3.77 16.74
CA ILE A 289 0.05 -4.02 18.18
C ILE A 289 -0.32 -5.49 18.42
N GLY A 290 -1.33 -6.02 17.71
CA GLY A 290 -1.79 -7.39 17.88
C GLY A 290 -0.72 -8.43 17.57
N VAL A 291 0.07 -8.22 16.52
CA VAL A 291 1.18 -9.14 16.19
C VAL A 291 2.33 -9.00 17.18
N LEU A 292 2.63 -7.80 17.69
CA LEU A 292 3.63 -7.61 18.75
C LEU A 292 3.23 -8.32 20.06
N PHE A 293 1.93 -8.38 20.38
CA PHE A 293 1.45 -9.16 21.53
C PHE A 293 1.77 -10.68 21.41
N LEU A 294 1.76 -11.22 20.18
CA LEU A 294 2.18 -12.63 19.97
C LEU A 294 3.65 -12.87 20.35
N TYR A 295 4.46 -11.82 20.35
CA TYR A 295 5.86 -11.84 20.78
C TYR A 295 6.04 -11.49 22.26
N GLY A 296 4.96 -11.22 23.00
CA GLY A 296 5.01 -10.86 24.42
C GLY A 296 5.34 -9.40 24.69
N VAL A 297 5.25 -8.52 23.66
CA VAL A 297 5.40 -7.07 23.88
C VAL A 297 4.19 -6.54 24.61
N THR A 298 4.41 -5.72 25.64
CA THR A 298 3.33 -5.07 26.39
C THR A 298 2.67 -3.95 25.60
N GLN A 299 1.57 -3.39 26.12
CA GLN A 299 0.70 -2.48 25.36
C GLN A 299 1.36 -1.16 25.01
N GLU A 300 2.09 -0.55 25.94
CA GLU A 300 2.72 0.75 25.77
C GLU A 300 3.84 0.72 24.73
N PRO A 301 4.82 -0.22 24.80
CA PRO A 301 5.83 -0.39 23.76
C PRO A 301 5.24 -0.71 22.40
N ALA A 302 4.24 -1.60 22.32
CA ALA A 302 3.60 -1.95 21.05
C ALA A 302 2.90 -0.73 20.42
N THR A 303 2.24 0.09 21.25
CA THR A 303 1.61 1.34 20.82
C THR A 303 2.66 2.36 20.36
N ALA A 304 3.77 2.52 21.10
CA ALA A 304 4.87 3.40 20.70
C ALA A 304 5.44 3.01 19.33
N VAL A 305 5.66 1.71 19.07
CA VAL A 305 6.09 1.21 17.76
C VAL A 305 5.09 1.59 16.68
N ALA A 306 3.80 1.33 16.90
CA ALA A 306 2.76 1.64 15.92
C ALA A 306 2.71 3.14 15.61
N LEU A 307 2.76 4.02 16.62
CA LEU A 307 2.70 5.47 16.43
C LEU A 307 3.93 6.01 15.70
N VAL A 308 5.14 5.59 16.06
CA VAL A 308 6.38 6.00 15.37
C VAL A 308 6.36 5.52 13.93
N ASP A 309 5.97 4.28 13.69
CA ASP A 309 5.84 3.71 12.34
C ASP A 309 4.86 4.52 11.48
N ARG A 310 3.71 4.89 12.04
CA ARG A 310 2.71 5.71 11.32
C ARG A 310 3.16 7.14 11.14
N GLY A 311 3.87 7.71 12.09
CA GLY A 311 4.53 9.01 11.92
C GLY A 311 5.43 9.02 10.69
N LEU A 312 6.28 8.01 10.55
CA LEU A 312 7.17 7.86 9.41
C LEU A 312 6.44 7.59 8.08
N THR A 313 5.41 6.74 8.09
CA THR A 313 4.80 6.23 6.84
C THR A 313 3.62 7.06 6.34
N VAL A 314 2.92 7.77 7.22
CA VAL A 314 1.73 8.56 6.84
C VAL A 314 2.00 10.05 6.96
N VAL A 315 2.47 10.51 8.14
CA VAL A 315 2.64 11.96 8.37
C VAL A 315 3.66 12.54 7.40
N THR A 316 4.82 11.87 7.22
CA THR A 316 5.83 12.38 6.28
C THR A 316 5.35 12.34 4.83
N VAL A 317 4.58 11.33 4.44
CA VAL A 317 3.99 11.27 3.08
C VAL A 317 2.96 12.38 2.87
N ILE A 318 2.15 12.71 3.89
CA ILE A 318 1.21 13.83 3.80
C ILE A 318 1.96 15.15 3.65
N ILE A 319 3.01 15.39 4.44
CA ILE A 319 3.79 16.63 4.39
C ILE A 319 4.49 16.77 3.03
N PHE A 320 5.35 15.82 2.66
CA PHE A 320 6.13 15.92 1.42
C PHE A 320 5.26 15.76 0.18
N GLY A 321 4.21 14.93 0.24
CA GLY A 321 3.25 14.77 -0.83
C GLY A 321 2.39 16.01 -1.05
N GLY A 322 2.02 16.71 0.04
CA GLY A 322 1.32 17.99 -0.03
C GLY A 322 2.17 19.08 -0.70
N ILE A 323 3.46 19.17 -0.31
CA ILE A 323 4.40 20.08 -0.95
C ILE A 323 4.55 19.74 -2.44
N LEU A 324 4.79 18.45 -2.76
CA LEU A 324 4.92 18.02 -4.14
C LEU A 324 3.66 18.30 -4.95
N TYR A 325 2.48 18.05 -4.38
CA TYR A 325 1.19 18.32 -5.03
C TYR A 325 1.05 19.80 -5.39
N ALA A 326 1.43 20.71 -4.49
CA ALA A 326 1.34 22.15 -4.71
C ALA A 326 2.25 22.65 -5.85
N VAL A 327 3.47 22.06 -5.99
CA VAL A 327 4.44 22.49 -6.99
C VAL A 327 4.41 21.69 -8.29
N SER A 328 3.74 20.54 -8.32
CA SER A 328 3.78 19.61 -9.45
C SER A 328 3.17 20.19 -10.73
N SER A 329 3.97 20.22 -11.78
CA SER A 329 3.50 20.58 -13.13
C SER A 329 2.56 19.51 -13.73
N LYS A 330 2.69 18.24 -13.29
CA LYS A 330 1.86 17.13 -13.75
C LYS A 330 0.43 17.22 -13.23
N VAL A 331 0.28 17.67 -11.99
CA VAL A 331 -1.02 17.97 -11.40
C VAL A 331 -1.69 19.09 -12.18
N ARG A 332 -0.97 20.21 -12.42
CA ARG A 332 -1.51 21.35 -13.18
C ARG A 332 -1.89 20.97 -14.60
N ARG A 333 -1.05 20.20 -15.32
CA ARG A 333 -1.36 19.75 -16.69
C ARG A 333 -2.58 18.85 -16.74
N ALA A 334 -2.69 17.89 -15.84
CA ALA A 334 -3.83 16.98 -15.79
C ALA A 334 -5.16 17.71 -15.52
N HIS A 335 -5.14 18.77 -14.72
CA HIS A 335 -6.34 19.59 -14.45
C HIS A 335 -6.63 20.62 -15.55
N GLY A 336 -5.62 21.07 -16.31
CA GLY A 336 -5.76 22.02 -17.42
C GLY A 336 -5.97 21.39 -18.79
N ALA A 337 -5.84 20.09 -18.92
CA ALA A 337 -6.12 19.36 -20.16
C ALA A 337 -7.64 19.33 -20.38
N ARG A 338 -8.17 20.30 -21.17
CA ARG A 338 -9.55 20.24 -21.67
C ARG A 338 -9.75 18.90 -22.40
N PRO A 339 -10.89 18.23 -22.23
CA PRO A 339 -11.21 17.06 -23.05
C PRO A 339 -11.08 17.49 -24.53
N ALA A 340 -10.28 16.75 -25.30
CA ALA A 340 -10.24 16.92 -26.73
C ALA A 340 -11.68 16.80 -27.23
N ALA A 341 -12.19 17.87 -27.82
CA ALA A 341 -13.51 17.86 -28.43
C ALA A 341 -13.57 16.67 -29.36
N SER A 342 -14.55 15.80 -29.14
CA SER A 342 -14.88 14.71 -30.04
C SER A 342 -15.28 15.33 -31.36
N THR A 343 -14.35 15.45 -32.28
CA THR A 343 -14.68 15.71 -33.67
C THR A 343 -15.34 14.44 -34.21
N GLY A 344 -16.62 14.60 -34.51
CA GLY A 344 -17.50 13.90 -35.43
C GLY A 344 -17.58 12.38 -35.39
#